data_d949c40e4ca28840113d98a0ff3e085f
#
_entry.id   d949c40e4ca28840113d98a0ff3e085f
#
_cell.length_a   1.000
_cell.length_b   1.000
_cell.length_c   1.000
_cell.angle_alpha   90.00
_cell.angle_beta   90.00
_cell.angle_gamma   90.00
#
_symmetry.space_group_name_H-M   'P 1'
#
loop_
_entity.id
_entity.type
_entity.pdbx_description
1 polymer ?
#
loop_
_entity_poly.entity_id
_entity_poly.type
_entity_poly.pdbx_seq_one_letter_code
_entity_poly.pdbx_strand_id
1 'polypeptide(L)'
;MAKRFRRWLLYALASVLSPVLILLIGVFFNWFGTYQGSGEVSEFSKVNLSGVENEQVMEGVQAKKILFGDLHVHTTFSFDALLLNLPIANGEGVHPVADACNFARFCSNLDFFAATDHAEWLTKREWKDSLDSIQNCAQVSGDLDEPPIVPFLGWEWTQASVNRDTHFGHKNIIIKGIDEEEVPSMPISTTHGAFNTFVSSSTALVTTGAVLLDLPNRKNYLDWRFKSSVARATKDCKPGEKLNSRSSCYEKAETAEELFRKLEELNLDTLVIPHGSAWGNVTPPLTSWDLQLSQKAHNASLSLIHI
;
A
#
# COMPACT_ATOMS: atom_id res chain seq x y z
N MET A 1 57.90 -11.06 -26.40
CA MET A 1 57.29 -11.20 -25.05
C MET A 1 56.21 -10.15 -24.80
N ALA A 2 56.41 -8.87 -25.01
CA ALA A 2 55.44 -7.80 -24.69
C ALA A 2 54.03 -7.94 -25.33
N LYS A 3 53.93 -8.38 -26.61
CA LYS A 3 52.64 -8.59 -27.28
C LYS A 3 51.80 -9.75 -26.70
N ARG A 4 52.44 -10.81 -26.22
CA ARG A 4 51.77 -11.94 -25.54
C ARG A 4 51.29 -11.52 -24.15
N PHE A 5 52.10 -10.83 -23.39
CA PHE A 5 51.75 -10.30 -22.08
C PHE A 5 50.55 -9.34 -22.15
N ARG A 6 50.57 -8.43 -23.12
CA ARG A 6 49.43 -7.48 -23.33
C ARG A 6 48.14 -8.21 -23.70
N ARG A 7 48.18 -9.29 -24.49
CA ARG A 7 46.98 -10.10 -24.77
C ARG A 7 46.46 -10.83 -23.52
N TRP A 8 47.35 -11.40 -22.71
CA TRP A 8 46.99 -12.05 -21.48
C TRP A 8 46.33 -11.06 -20.48
N LEU A 9 46.88 -9.88 -20.37
CA LEU A 9 46.32 -8.80 -19.52
C LEU A 9 44.93 -8.38 -20.01
N LEU A 10 44.71 -8.26 -21.32
CA LEU A 10 43.41 -7.96 -21.91
C LEU A 10 42.39 -9.08 -21.65
N TYR A 11 42.78 -10.33 -21.76
CA TYR A 11 41.87 -11.44 -21.43
C TYR A 11 41.55 -11.53 -19.94
N ALA A 12 42.54 -11.31 -19.11
CA ALA A 12 42.32 -11.26 -17.67
C ALA A 12 41.40 -10.09 -17.27
N LEU A 13 41.59 -8.90 -17.83
CA LEU A 13 40.71 -7.77 -17.67
C LEU A 13 39.28 -8.05 -18.19
N ALA A 14 39.16 -8.60 -19.38
CA ALA A 14 37.87 -8.95 -19.95
C ALA A 14 37.13 -10.01 -19.12
N SER A 15 37.83 -11.01 -18.57
CA SER A 15 37.23 -12.05 -17.74
C SER A 15 36.71 -11.55 -16.41
N VAL A 16 37.25 -10.44 -15.88
CA VAL A 16 36.76 -9.80 -14.65
C VAL A 16 35.67 -8.75 -14.96
N LEU A 17 35.86 -7.94 -16.00
CA LEU A 17 34.97 -6.88 -16.36
C LEU A 17 33.65 -7.37 -16.96
N SER A 18 33.66 -8.49 -17.71
CA SER A 18 32.43 -9.01 -18.34
C SER A 18 31.37 -9.45 -17.32
N PRO A 19 31.65 -10.25 -16.28
CA PRO A 19 30.65 -10.63 -15.29
C PRO A 19 30.16 -9.42 -14.49
N VAL A 20 31.03 -8.47 -14.19
CA VAL A 20 30.62 -7.22 -13.50
C VAL A 20 29.66 -6.42 -14.39
N LEU A 21 29.97 -6.28 -15.66
CA LEU A 21 29.10 -5.59 -16.61
C LEU A 21 27.75 -6.30 -16.77
N ILE A 22 27.74 -7.63 -16.84
CA ILE A 22 26.50 -8.43 -16.91
C ILE A 22 25.67 -8.24 -15.64
N LEU A 23 26.29 -8.23 -14.46
CA LEU A 23 25.59 -7.96 -13.21
C LEU A 23 24.97 -6.56 -13.19
N LEU A 24 25.73 -5.54 -13.59
CA LEU A 24 25.22 -4.17 -13.66
C LEU A 24 24.06 -4.04 -14.66
N ILE A 25 24.17 -4.69 -15.82
CA ILE A 25 23.07 -4.76 -16.80
C ILE A 25 21.86 -5.46 -16.17
N GLY A 26 22.06 -6.59 -15.49
CA GLY A 26 20.99 -7.33 -14.83
C GLY A 26 20.29 -6.52 -13.75
N VAL A 27 21.04 -5.77 -12.94
CA VAL A 27 20.45 -4.83 -11.95
C VAL A 27 19.69 -3.71 -12.66
N PHE A 28 20.29 -3.11 -13.69
CA PHE A 28 19.66 -2.02 -14.44
C PHE A 28 18.34 -2.45 -15.11
N PHE A 29 18.31 -3.64 -15.70
CA PHE A 29 17.10 -4.21 -16.33
C PHE A 29 16.20 -4.99 -15.37
N ASN A 30 16.51 -5.00 -14.08
CA ASN A 30 15.71 -5.65 -13.04
C ASN A 30 15.56 -7.18 -13.19
N TRP A 31 16.63 -7.87 -13.61
CA TRP A 31 16.60 -9.32 -13.76
C TRP A 31 16.57 -10.09 -12.42
N PHE A 32 16.94 -9.44 -11.33
CA PHE A 32 17.09 -10.07 -10.01
C PHE A 32 16.03 -9.65 -8.99
N GLY A 33 15.14 -8.73 -9.35
CA GLY A 33 14.05 -8.31 -8.46
C GLY A 33 12.90 -9.31 -8.49
N THR A 34 12.22 -9.39 -7.37
CA THR A 34 11.03 -10.24 -7.17
C THR A 34 9.95 -9.47 -6.46
N TYR A 35 8.77 -10.05 -6.36
CA TYR A 35 7.77 -9.54 -5.43
C TYR A 35 8.25 -9.71 -3.99
N GLN A 36 8.00 -8.70 -3.16
CA GLN A 36 8.06 -8.88 -1.71
C GLN A 36 7.04 -9.96 -1.31
N GLY A 37 7.36 -10.76 -0.30
CA GLY A 37 6.44 -11.81 0.15
C GLY A 37 5.20 -11.21 0.79
N SER A 38 4.11 -11.99 0.86
CA SER A 38 2.87 -11.62 1.55
C SER A 38 3.01 -11.61 3.08
N GLY A 39 4.09 -12.15 3.61
CA GLY A 39 4.25 -12.38 5.04
C GLY A 39 3.39 -13.55 5.53
N GLU A 40 3.34 -13.72 6.84
CA GLU A 40 2.58 -14.79 7.47
C GLU A 40 1.85 -14.26 8.71
N VAL A 41 0.55 -14.47 8.76
CA VAL A 41 -0.23 -14.15 9.95
C VAL A 41 0.06 -15.20 11.01
N SER A 42 0.49 -14.75 12.19
CA SER A 42 0.82 -15.65 13.30
C SER A 42 -0.42 -16.35 13.84
N GLU A 43 -0.36 -17.68 13.94
CA GLU A 43 -1.42 -18.51 14.53
C GLU A 43 -1.49 -18.41 16.07
N PHE A 44 -0.51 -17.78 16.71
CA PHE A 44 -0.51 -17.65 18.17
C PHE A 44 -1.70 -16.82 18.64
N SER A 45 -2.41 -17.32 19.66
CA SER A 45 -3.44 -16.56 20.35
C SER A 45 -2.82 -15.38 21.07
N LYS A 46 -3.52 -14.23 21.14
CA LYS A 46 -3.16 -13.16 22.09
C LYS A 46 -3.03 -13.81 23.49
N VAL A 47 -1.90 -13.64 24.13
CA VAL A 47 -1.82 -13.86 25.58
C VAL A 47 -2.78 -12.86 26.20
N ASN A 48 -3.87 -13.33 26.75
CA ASN A 48 -4.83 -12.49 27.46
C ASN A 48 -4.07 -11.85 28.62
N LEU A 49 -3.61 -10.61 28.43
CA LEU A 49 -3.11 -9.75 29.49
C LEU A 49 -4.28 -9.14 30.29
N SER A 50 -5.46 -9.72 30.18
CA SER A 50 -6.67 -9.34 30.93
C SER A 50 -6.54 -9.68 32.42
N GLY A 51 -5.55 -9.05 33.05
CA GLY A 51 -5.45 -8.93 34.51
C GLY A 51 -5.95 -7.60 35.06
N VAL A 52 -6.56 -6.76 34.21
CA VAL A 52 -7.16 -5.51 34.63
C VAL A 52 -8.64 -5.53 34.27
N GLU A 53 -9.40 -6.38 34.97
CA GLU A 53 -10.83 -6.24 35.07
C GLU A 53 -11.13 -4.98 35.89
N ASN A 54 -11.23 -3.83 35.24
CA ASN A 54 -11.90 -2.69 35.81
C ASN A 54 -13.41 -2.76 35.45
N GLU A 55 -14.06 -3.85 35.80
CA GLU A 55 -15.52 -3.91 35.85
C GLU A 55 -16.01 -3.25 37.14
N GLN A 56 -16.09 -1.95 37.17
CA GLN A 56 -17.11 -1.28 37.93
C GLN A 56 -18.39 -1.21 37.08
N VAL A 57 -19.06 -2.34 36.97
CA VAL A 57 -20.41 -2.39 36.38
C VAL A 57 -21.34 -1.67 37.34
N MET A 58 -21.76 -0.45 36.98
CA MET A 58 -22.91 0.19 37.64
C MET A 58 -24.16 -0.65 37.27
N GLU A 59 -24.77 -1.27 38.26
CA GLU A 59 -26.00 -2.06 38.07
C GLU A 59 -27.06 -1.21 37.32
N GLY A 60 -27.52 -1.71 36.17
CA GLY A 60 -28.63 -1.13 35.41
C GLY A 60 -28.24 -0.31 34.16
N VAL A 61 -26.96 -0.10 33.87
CA VAL A 61 -26.49 0.51 32.60
C VAL A 61 -25.80 -0.57 31.78
N GLN A 62 -26.32 -0.85 30.59
CA GLN A 62 -25.61 -1.70 29.63
C GLN A 62 -24.29 -1.00 29.29
N ALA A 63 -23.19 -1.50 29.81
CA ALA A 63 -21.89 -0.89 29.66
C ALA A 63 -21.54 -0.84 28.17
N LYS A 64 -21.34 0.35 27.61
CA LYS A 64 -20.85 0.52 26.25
C LYS A 64 -19.38 0.10 26.23
N LYS A 65 -19.02 -0.84 25.36
CA LYS A 65 -17.63 -1.21 25.10
C LYS A 65 -16.98 -0.08 24.28
N ILE A 66 -15.84 0.41 24.74
CA ILE A 66 -15.03 1.37 23.98
C ILE A 66 -14.02 0.54 23.21
N LEU A 67 -13.99 0.71 21.88
CA LEU A 67 -13.08 0.02 20.98
C LEU A 67 -12.01 0.99 20.49
N PHE A 68 -10.77 0.50 20.37
CA PHE A 68 -9.63 1.25 19.88
C PHE A 68 -9.13 0.61 18.57
N GLY A 69 -8.93 1.42 17.55
CA GLY A 69 -8.46 0.92 16.25
C GLY A 69 -7.77 1.98 15.44
N ASP A 70 -7.15 1.52 14.33
CA ASP A 70 -6.50 2.36 13.36
C ASP A 70 -7.10 2.09 11.97
N LEU A 71 -7.67 3.11 11.35
CA LEU A 71 -8.28 3.03 10.03
C LEU A 71 -7.39 3.65 8.94
N HIS A 72 -6.10 3.84 9.23
CA HIS A 72 -5.13 4.40 8.29
C HIS A 72 -3.77 3.73 8.47
N VAL A 73 -3.67 2.49 7.97
CA VAL A 73 -2.44 1.69 8.09
C VAL A 73 -1.84 1.44 6.72
N HIS A 74 -0.60 1.90 6.53
CA HIS A 74 0.20 1.60 5.34
C HIS A 74 1.17 0.47 5.63
N THR A 75 1.30 -0.43 4.67
CA THR A 75 2.30 -1.50 4.67
C THR A 75 3.31 -1.25 3.55
N THR A 76 4.30 -2.12 3.40
CA THR A 76 5.23 -1.97 2.28
C THR A 76 4.63 -2.37 0.92
N PHE A 77 3.34 -2.69 0.87
CA PHE A 77 2.60 -2.71 -0.38
C PHE A 77 2.28 -1.30 -0.88
N SER A 78 2.21 -0.31 0.00
CA SER A 78 2.20 1.10 -0.35
C SER A 78 3.57 1.56 -0.88
N PHE A 79 3.57 2.38 -1.92
CA PHE A 79 4.82 2.80 -2.57
C PHE A 79 5.69 3.69 -1.67
N ASP A 80 5.06 4.56 -0.90
CA ASP A 80 5.70 5.50 0.00
C ASP A 80 6.27 4.79 1.23
N ALA A 81 5.49 3.91 1.86
CA ALA A 81 5.94 3.12 2.98
C ALA A 81 7.11 2.20 2.59
N LEU A 82 7.06 1.56 1.42
CA LEU A 82 8.19 0.77 0.93
C LEU A 82 9.43 1.62 0.68
N LEU A 83 9.28 2.80 0.06
CA LEU A 83 10.40 3.70 -0.23
C LEU A 83 11.06 4.19 1.06
N LEU A 84 10.27 4.56 2.07
CA LEU A 84 10.75 5.04 3.37
C LEU A 84 11.32 3.91 4.23
N ASN A 85 10.92 2.66 3.99
CA ASN A 85 11.45 1.49 4.65
C ASN A 85 12.68 0.85 3.98
N LEU A 86 13.18 1.44 2.90
CA LEU A 86 14.44 0.99 2.33
C LEU A 86 15.61 1.27 3.31
N PRO A 87 16.58 0.38 3.42
CA PRO A 87 17.71 0.53 4.33
C PRO A 87 18.50 1.83 4.14
N ILE A 88 18.57 2.36 2.92
CA ILE A 88 19.20 3.67 2.63
C ILE A 88 18.45 4.85 3.31
N ALA A 89 17.19 4.66 3.64
CA ALA A 89 16.38 5.61 4.41
C ALA A 89 16.34 5.28 5.91
N ASN A 90 17.20 4.38 6.40
CA ASN A 90 17.22 3.80 7.73
C ASN A 90 15.98 2.94 8.05
N GLY A 91 15.30 2.42 7.03
CA GLY A 91 14.18 1.52 7.19
C GLY A 91 14.61 0.07 7.43
N GLU A 92 13.68 -0.74 7.91
CA GLU A 92 13.91 -2.13 8.30
C GLU A 92 13.62 -3.13 7.18
N GLY A 93 13.13 -2.66 6.03
CA GLY A 93 12.85 -3.49 4.87
C GLY A 93 11.35 -3.74 4.64
N VAL A 94 10.99 -5.00 4.34
CA VAL A 94 9.65 -5.35 3.88
C VAL A 94 8.74 -5.75 5.04
N HIS A 95 7.59 -5.08 5.15
CA HIS A 95 6.52 -5.34 6.12
C HIS A 95 5.16 -5.37 5.41
N PRO A 96 4.70 -6.55 4.96
CA PRO A 96 3.43 -6.71 4.26
C PRO A 96 2.22 -6.65 5.21
N VAL A 97 1.00 -6.78 4.67
CA VAL A 97 -0.26 -6.69 5.45
C VAL A 97 -0.35 -7.72 6.58
N ALA A 98 0.24 -8.91 6.41
CA ALA A 98 0.31 -9.90 7.48
C ALA A 98 1.07 -9.40 8.72
N ASP A 99 2.15 -8.62 8.50
CA ASP A 99 2.90 -8.02 9.61
C ASP A 99 2.09 -6.95 10.32
N ALA A 100 1.29 -6.17 9.58
CA ALA A 100 0.36 -5.20 10.16
C ALA A 100 -0.68 -5.89 11.07
N CYS A 101 -1.23 -7.03 10.64
CA CYS A 101 -2.11 -7.86 11.48
C CYS A 101 -1.42 -8.31 12.77
N ASN A 102 -0.20 -8.85 12.65
CA ASN A 102 0.55 -9.30 13.81
C ASN A 102 0.88 -8.14 14.76
N PHE A 103 1.27 -6.98 14.22
CA PHE A 103 1.53 -5.77 15.00
C PHE A 103 0.27 -5.27 15.72
N ALA A 104 -0.86 -5.20 15.03
CA ALA A 104 -2.13 -4.79 15.61
C ALA A 104 -2.56 -5.70 16.77
N ARG A 105 -2.36 -7.02 16.61
CA ARG A 105 -2.73 -8.02 17.62
C ARG A 105 -1.79 -8.05 18.82
N PHE A 106 -0.48 -8.01 18.60
CA PHE A 106 0.51 -8.33 19.64
C PHE A 106 1.26 -7.12 20.19
N CYS A 107 1.40 -6.05 19.39
CA CYS A 107 2.16 -4.86 19.80
C CYS A 107 1.22 -3.71 20.21
N SER A 108 0.22 -3.39 19.41
CA SER A 108 -0.69 -2.26 19.65
C SER A 108 -1.96 -2.63 20.40
N ASN A 109 -2.31 -3.92 20.47
CA ASN A 109 -3.52 -4.42 21.10
C ASN A 109 -4.80 -3.72 20.62
N LEU A 110 -4.92 -3.51 19.29
CA LEU A 110 -6.07 -2.88 18.68
C LEU A 110 -7.28 -3.84 18.67
N ASP A 111 -8.48 -3.28 18.75
CA ASP A 111 -9.73 -4.01 18.53
C ASP A 111 -10.07 -4.14 17.04
N PHE A 112 -9.64 -3.17 16.22
CA PHE A 112 -9.80 -3.19 14.77
C PHE A 112 -8.68 -2.40 14.06
N PHE A 113 -8.44 -2.74 12.78
CA PHE A 113 -7.59 -1.92 11.91
C PHE A 113 -8.03 -2.08 10.45
N ALA A 114 -7.63 -1.11 9.61
CA ALA A 114 -7.80 -1.18 8.16
C ALA A 114 -6.44 -1.04 7.47
N ALA A 115 -6.09 -1.99 6.61
CA ALA A 115 -4.98 -1.83 5.69
C ALA A 115 -5.43 -0.94 4.53
N THR A 116 -4.80 0.24 4.40
CA THR A 116 -5.20 1.28 3.45
C THR A 116 -4.02 1.74 2.60
N ASP A 117 -3.28 0.79 2.05
CA ASP A 117 -2.16 1.08 1.14
C ASP A 117 -2.60 1.93 -0.05
N HIS A 118 -1.74 2.83 -0.53
CA HIS A 118 -2.03 3.66 -1.70
C HIS A 118 -2.41 2.81 -2.91
N ALA A 119 -3.57 3.08 -3.50
CA ALA A 119 -4.03 2.43 -4.74
C ALA A 119 -3.06 2.67 -5.90
N GLU A 120 -2.41 3.82 -5.89
CA GLU A 120 -1.37 4.18 -6.83
C GLU A 120 -0.16 3.24 -6.65
N TRP A 121 0.17 2.50 -7.71
CA TRP A 121 1.26 1.51 -7.72
C TRP A 121 1.02 0.21 -6.95
N LEU A 122 -0.15 0.01 -6.38
CA LEU A 122 -0.54 -1.28 -5.83
C LEU A 122 -0.74 -2.26 -6.99
N THR A 123 0.03 -3.32 -7.03
CA THR A 123 -0.09 -4.33 -8.08
C THR A 123 -1.26 -5.28 -7.80
N LYS A 124 -1.79 -5.92 -8.85
CA LYS A 124 -2.86 -6.91 -8.68
C LYS A 124 -2.49 -8.05 -7.72
N ARG A 125 -1.23 -8.45 -7.74
CA ARG A 125 -0.74 -9.48 -6.83
C ARG A 125 -0.78 -8.99 -5.38
N GLU A 126 -0.25 -7.80 -5.12
CA GLU A 126 -0.26 -7.22 -3.77
C GLU A 126 -1.68 -7.00 -3.26
N TRP A 127 -2.60 -6.55 -4.13
CA TRP A 127 -4.01 -6.44 -3.75
C TRP A 127 -4.62 -7.77 -3.33
N LYS A 128 -4.33 -8.84 -4.09
CA LYS A 128 -4.76 -10.19 -3.71
C LYS A 128 -4.09 -10.64 -2.42
N ASP A 129 -2.79 -10.46 -2.28
CA ASP A 129 -2.04 -10.83 -1.07
C ASP A 129 -2.55 -10.04 0.16
N SER A 130 -3.03 -8.79 -0.03
CA SER A 130 -3.68 -8.01 1.02
C SER A 130 -5.00 -8.64 1.45
N LEU A 131 -5.86 -9.00 0.49
CA LEU A 131 -7.11 -9.68 0.79
C LEU A 131 -6.86 -11.00 1.52
N ASP A 132 -5.96 -11.85 1.00
CA ASP A 132 -5.61 -13.12 1.62
C ASP A 132 -5.10 -12.92 3.06
N SER A 133 -4.27 -11.88 3.30
CA SER A 133 -3.74 -11.55 4.63
C SER A 133 -4.84 -11.08 5.60
N ILE A 134 -5.78 -10.26 5.13
CA ILE A 134 -6.92 -9.79 5.93
C ILE A 134 -7.85 -10.97 6.28
N GLN A 135 -8.16 -11.84 5.32
CA GLN A 135 -8.95 -13.06 5.55
C GLN A 135 -8.27 -13.97 6.59
N ASN A 136 -6.96 -14.21 6.44
CA ASN A 136 -6.21 -15.01 7.40
C ASN A 136 -6.20 -14.35 8.78
N CYS A 137 -6.04 -13.02 8.86
CA CYS A 137 -6.10 -12.27 10.10
C CYS A 137 -7.45 -12.43 10.81
N ALA A 138 -8.55 -12.37 10.06
CA ALA A 138 -9.88 -12.61 10.59
C ALA A 138 -10.06 -14.06 11.08
N GLN A 139 -9.55 -15.03 10.35
CA GLN A 139 -9.68 -16.47 10.71
C GLN A 139 -8.91 -16.82 11.99
N VAL A 140 -7.68 -16.35 12.15
CA VAL A 140 -6.88 -16.62 13.37
C VAL A 140 -7.41 -15.89 14.59
N SER A 141 -8.34 -14.98 14.41
CA SER A 141 -9.03 -14.29 15.49
C SER A 141 -10.07 -15.17 16.22
N GLY A 142 -10.48 -16.30 15.65
CA GLY A 142 -11.19 -17.39 16.32
C GLY A 142 -12.68 -17.15 16.52
N ASP A 143 -13.09 -16.50 17.58
CA ASP A 143 -14.52 -16.32 17.90
C ASP A 143 -15.12 -15.19 17.03
N LEU A 144 -16.16 -15.53 16.27
CA LEU A 144 -16.85 -14.55 15.41
C LEU A 144 -17.77 -13.60 16.20
N ASP A 145 -18.19 -14.00 17.40
CA ASP A 145 -19.08 -13.16 18.24
C ASP A 145 -18.28 -12.12 19.05
N GLU A 146 -17.04 -12.47 19.47
CA GLU A 146 -16.12 -11.55 20.14
C GLU A 146 -14.69 -11.70 19.59
N PRO A 147 -14.43 -11.34 18.34
CA PRO A 147 -13.10 -11.47 17.77
C PRO A 147 -12.10 -10.58 18.50
N PRO A 148 -10.88 -11.07 18.79
CA PRO A 148 -9.84 -10.27 19.43
C PRO A 148 -9.33 -9.12 18.56
N ILE A 149 -9.62 -9.15 17.27
CA ILE A 149 -9.36 -8.06 16.30
C ILE A 149 -10.33 -8.19 15.12
N VAL A 150 -10.77 -7.04 14.60
CA VAL A 150 -11.55 -6.95 13.36
C VAL A 150 -10.68 -6.28 12.28
N PRO A 151 -10.10 -7.03 11.34
CA PRO A 151 -9.34 -6.45 10.24
C PRO A 151 -10.26 -6.05 9.09
N PHE A 152 -9.98 -4.91 8.47
CA PHE A 152 -10.65 -4.43 7.28
C PHE A 152 -9.68 -4.33 6.11
N LEU A 153 -10.14 -4.64 4.92
CA LEU A 153 -9.45 -4.32 3.68
C LEU A 153 -9.89 -2.93 3.22
N GLY A 154 -8.94 -2.16 2.75
CA GLY A 154 -9.19 -0.86 2.17
C GLY A 154 -8.05 -0.42 1.26
N TRP A 155 -8.13 0.80 0.80
CA TRP A 155 -7.04 1.46 0.07
C TRP A 155 -7.11 2.96 0.28
N GLU A 156 -5.99 3.63 0.09
CA GLU A 156 -5.96 5.08 0.02
C GLU A 156 -5.99 5.53 -1.44
N TRP A 157 -6.97 6.35 -1.77
CA TRP A 157 -7.06 7.09 -3.02
C TRP A 157 -6.43 8.46 -2.83
N THR A 158 -5.40 8.78 -3.63
CA THR A 158 -4.59 9.98 -3.45
C THR A 158 -4.53 10.81 -4.71
N GLN A 159 -5.33 11.87 -4.77
CA GLN A 159 -5.28 12.86 -5.83
C GLN A 159 -4.63 14.15 -5.32
N ALA A 160 -3.32 14.07 -5.13
CA ALA A 160 -2.50 15.20 -4.71
C ALA A 160 -1.96 15.96 -5.92
N SER A 161 -2.11 17.28 -5.93
CA SER A 161 -1.62 18.17 -6.97
C SER A 161 -0.98 19.41 -6.35
N VAL A 162 0.02 19.96 -7.02
CA VAL A 162 0.58 21.28 -6.68
C VAL A 162 -0.36 22.42 -7.04
N ASN A 163 -1.34 22.17 -7.91
CA ASN A 163 -2.37 23.14 -8.26
C ASN A 163 -3.57 22.95 -7.30
N ARG A 164 -3.89 24.00 -6.55
CA ARG A 164 -5.00 24.02 -5.60
C ARG A 164 -6.38 23.68 -6.19
N ASP A 165 -6.58 23.94 -7.47
CA ASP A 165 -7.87 23.74 -8.13
C ASP A 165 -8.07 22.29 -8.60
N THR A 166 -7.02 21.48 -8.54
CA THR A 166 -7.02 20.04 -8.89
C THR A 166 -6.51 19.15 -7.77
N HIS A 167 -6.34 19.71 -6.56
CA HIS A 167 -5.93 18.95 -5.38
C HIS A 167 -7.17 18.46 -4.62
N PHE A 168 -7.51 17.19 -4.79
CA PHE A 168 -8.66 16.55 -4.12
C PHE A 168 -8.28 15.86 -2.81
N GLY A 169 -7.00 15.89 -2.45
CA GLY A 169 -6.47 15.31 -1.22
C GLY A 169 -6.48 13.78 -1.22
N HIS A 170 -6.53 13.22 -0.02
CA HIS A 170 -6.44 11.80 0.24
C HIS A 170 -7.76 11.27 0.81
N LYS A 171 -8.10 10.02 0.53
CA LYS A 171 -9.29 9.37 1.08
C LYS A 171 -9.00 7.89 1.33
N ASN A 172 -9.17 7.45 2.57
CA ASN A 172 -9.21 6.03 2.85
C ASN A 172 -10.58 5.48 2.48
N ILE A 173 -10.60 4.47 1.66
CA ILE A 173 -11.78 3.69 1.32
C ILE A 173 -11.65 2.35 2.04
N ILE A 174 -12.56 2.08 2.96
CA ILE A 174 -12.56 0.87 3.77
C ILE A 174 -13.77 0.05 3.38
N ILE A 175 -13.58 -1.22 3.09
CA ILE A 175 -14.62 -2.16 2.68
C ILE A 175 -15.08 -2.93 3.93
N LYS A 176 -16.38 -3.08 4.10
CA LYS A 176 -16.97 -3.84 5.20
C LYS A 176 -16.78 -5.35 5.03
N GLY A 177 -16.98 -5.86 3.82
CA GLY A 177 -16.83 -7.28 3.50
C GLY A 177 -15.39 -7.66 3.19
N ILE A 178 -15.08 -8.94 3.37
CA ILE A 178 -13.77 -9.53 3.04
C ILE A 178 -13.88 -10.77 2.14
N ASP A 179 -15.08 -11.11 1.65
CA ASP A 179 -15.25 -12.17 0.67
C ASP A 179 -14.88 -11.69 -0.73
N GLU A 180 -14.42 -12.61 -1.59
CA GLU A 180 -13.96 -12.23 -2.95
C GLU A 180 -15.02 -11.50 -3.78
N GLU A 181 -16.32 -11.80 -3.55
CA GLU A 181 -17.44 -11.16 -4.22
C GLU A 181 -17.74 -9.74 -3.70
N GLU A 182 -17.28 -9.43 -2.50
CA GLU A 182 -17.49 -8.16 -1.81
C GLU A 182 -16.32 -7.18 -2.02
N VAL A 183 -15.28 -7.60 -2.75
CA VAL A 183 -14.05 -6.83 -2.94
C VAL A 183 -13.83 -6.55 -4.43
N PRO A 184 -13.47 -5.32 -4.82
CA PRO A 184 -13.16 -5.05 -6.22
C PRO A 184 -11.90 -5.80 -6.66
N SER A 185 -11.82 -6.14 -7.95
CA SER A 185 -10.66 -6.86 -8.50
C SER A 185 -9.35 -6.08 -8.43
N MET A 186 -9.43 -4.76 -8.33
CA MET A 186 -8.37 -3.79 -8.09
C MET A 186 -8.97 -2.57 -7.41
N PRO A 187 -8.23 -1.84 -6.58
CA PRO A 187 -8.68 -0.57 -6.03
C PRO A 187 -8.81 0.50 -7.12
N ILE A 188 -9.72 1.45 -6.90
CA ILE A 188 -9.82 2.64 -7.76
C ILE A 188 -8.64 3.55 -7.43
N SER A 189 -7.86 3.90 -8.44
CA SER A 189 -6.67 4.72 -8.36
C SER A 189 -6.90 6.11 -8.95
N THR A 190 -5.88 6.96 -8.93
CA THR A 190 -5.84 8.23 -9.65
C THR A 190 -4.88 8.17 -10.83
N THR A 191 -4.88 9.19 -11.67
CA THR A 191 -3.78 9.38 -12.59
C THR A 191 -2.51 9.61 -11.79
N HIS A 192 -1.50 8.83 -12.04
CA HIS A 192 -0.21 8.92 -11.39
C HIS A 192 0.42 10.31 -11.65
N GLY A 193 0.05 11.30 -10.86
CA GLY A 193 0.45 12.70 -11.00
C GLY A 193 1.95 12.94 -10.84
N ALA A 194 2.33 14.04 -10.19
CA ALA A 194 3.71 14.49 -10.00
C ALA A 194 4.66 13.41 -9.44
N PHE A 195 4.13 12.45 -8.68
CA PHE A 195 4.90 11.34 -8.10
C PHE A 195 5.49 10.40 -9.17
N ASN A 196 4.75 10.15 -10.25
CA ASN A 196 5.24 9.35 -11.38
C ASN A 196 6.48 9.97 -12.03
N THR A 197 6.53 11.28 -12.12
CA THR A 197 7.65 11.99 -12.73
C THR A 197 8.90 11.91 -11.84
N PHE A 198 8.74 12.00 -10.52
CA PHE A 198 9.85 11.95 -9.57
C PHE A 198 10.49 10.56 -9.51
N VAL A 199 9.71 9.51 -9.52
CA VAL A 199 10.20 8.12 -9.40
C VAL A 199 10.62 7.52 -10.74
N SER A 200 10.17 8.06 -11.89
CA SER A 200 10.23 7.34 -13.17
C SER A 200 11.60 7.29 -13.83
N SER A 201 12.35 8.38 -13.86
CA SER A 201 13.56 8.45 -14.69
C SER A 201 14.86 8.12 -13.95
N SER A 202 14.91 8.30 -12.64
CA SER A 202 16.12 8.07 -11.83
C SER A 202 16.18 6.70 -11.17
N THR A 203 15.06 5.98 -11.13
CA THR A 203 14.91 4.74 -10.34
C THR A 203 15.95 3.68 -10.67
N ALA A 204 16.24 3.43 -11.95
CA ALA A 204 17.20 2.40 -12.34
C ALA A 204 18.63 2.75 -11.90
N LEU A 205 19.04 4.01 -12.08
CA LEU A 205 20.36 4.49 -11.69
C LEU A 205 20.52 4.53 -10.17
N VAL A 206 19.51 5.08 -9.48
CA VAL A 206 19.49 5.16 -8.01
C VAL A 206 19.52 3.77 -7.39
N THR A 207 18.70 2.83 -7.90
CA THR A 207 18.70 1.44 -7.43
C THR A 207 20.04 0.78 -7.65
N THR A 208 20.66 0.95 -8.83
CA THR A 208 21.97 0.39 -9.11
C THR A 208 23.01 0.93 -8.14
N GLY A 209 22.99 2.25 -7.89
CA GLY A 209 23.85 2.88 -6.87
C GLY A 209 23.61 2.33 -5.47
N ALA A 210 22.37 2.21 -5.05
CA ALA A 210 22.02 1.66 -3.73
C ALA A 210 22.49 0.21 -3.57
N VAL A 211 22.26 -0.64 -4.58
CA VAL A 211 22.75 -2.05 -4.59
C VAL A 211 24.27 -2.12 -4.47
N LEU A 212 25.01 -1.24 -5.13
CA LEU A 212 26.48 -1.24 -5.07
C LEU A 212 27.02 -0.72 -3.74
N LEU A 213 26.34 0.25 -3.14
CA LEU A 213 26.75 0.85 -1.87
C LEU A 213 26.33 0.03 -0.65
N ASP A 214 25.28 -0.80 -0.79
CA ASP A 214 24.69 -1.58 0.30
C ASP A 214 24.35 -3.00 -0.16
N LEU A 215 25.37 -3.77 -0.50
CA LEU A 215 25.24 -5.14 -0.99
C LEU A 215 24.51 -6.10 -0.04
N PRO A 216 24.63 -6.01 1.31
CA PRO A 216 23.87 -6.87 2.22
C PRO A 216 22.35 -6.72 2.01
N ASN A 217 21.87 -5.52 1.80
CA ASN A 217 20.45 -5.19 1.66
C ASN A 217 19.97 -5.12 0.19
N ARG A 218 20.78 -5.57 -0.76
CA ARG A 218 20.50 -5.51 -2.21
C ARG A 218 19.11 -6.00 -2.62
N LYS A 219 18.57 -7.01 -1.91
CA LYS A 219 17.25 -7.57 -2.20
C LYS A 219 16.15 -6.52 -2.06
N ASN A 220 16.15 -5.72 -1.00
CA ASN A 220 15.15 -4.69 -0.77
C ASN A 220 15.10 -3.66 -1.92
N TYR A 221 16.26 -3.24 -2.41
CA TYR A 221 16.35 -2.30 -3.55
C TYR A 221 15.90 -2.92 -4.87
N LEU A 222 16.24 -4.18 -5.09
CA LEU A 222 15.85 -4.91 -6.31
C LEU A 222 14.34 -5.19 -6.31
N ASP A 223 13.75 -5.55 -5.19
CA ASP A 223 12.33 -5.80 -5.05
C ASP A 223 11.52 -4.50 -5.21
N TRP A 224 11.97 -3.40 -4.64
CA TRP A 224 11.38 -2.07 -4.87
C TRP A 224 11.43 -1.68 -6.36
N ARG A 225 12.56 -1.93 -7.00
CA ARG A 225 12.72 -1.71 -8.44
C ARG A 225 11.77 -2.60 -9.26
N PHE A 226 11.61 -3.85 -8.87
CA PHE A 226 10.69 -4.79 -9.51
C PHE A 226 9.25 -4.32 -9.39
N LYS A 227 8.78 -4.03 -8.18
CA LYS A 227 7.45 -3.44 -7.91
C LYS A 227 7.20 -2.21 -8.79
N SER A 228 8.12 -1.26 -8.76
CA SER A 228 8.04 -0.04 -9.56
C SER A 228 7.95 -0.31 -11.07
N SER A 229 8.60 -1.36 -11.58
CA SER A 229 8.55 -1.72 -12.99
C SER A 229 7.21 -2.37 -13.38
N VAL A 230 6.66 -3.21 -12.51
CA VAL A 230 5.36 -3.85 -12.71
C VAL A 230 4.23 -2.83 -12.66
N ALA A 231 4.23 -1.97 -11.65
CA ALA A 231 3.23 -0.91 -11.51
C ALA A 231 3.19 0.00 -12.75
N ARG A 232 4.36 0.41 -13.26
CA ARG A 232 4.45 1.22 -14.49
C ARG A 232 4.04 0.49 -15.75
N ALA A 233 4.21 -0.82 -15.80
CA ALA A 233 3.78 -1.64 -16.94
C ALA A 233 2.28 -1.88 -16.95
N THR A 234 1.62 -1.75 -15.80
CA THR A 234 0.17 -1.90 -15.67
C THR A 234 -0.53 -0.73 -16.35
N LYS A 235 -1.44 -1.03 -17.26
CA LYS A 235 -2.17 -0.04 -18.06
C LYS A 235 -3.42 0.42 -17.33
N ASP A 236 -3.92 1.59 -17.74
CA ASP A 236 -5.24 2.05 -17.34
C ASP A 236 -6.32 1.22 -18.03
N CYS A 237 -7.43 1.01 -17.36
CA CYS A 237 -8.58 0.36 -17.94
C CYS A 237 -9.17 1.21 -19.06
N LYS A 238 -9.70 0.56 -20.08
CA LYS A 238 -10.36 1.27 -21.17
C LYS A 238 -11.70 1.83 -20.68
N PRO A 239 -12.13 2.99 -21.18
CA PRO A 239 -13.45 3.53 -20.85
C PRO A 239 -14.55 2.51 -21.10
N GLY A 240 -15.40 2.25 -20.10
CA GLY A 240 -16.49 1.26 -20.18
C GLY A 240 -16.04 -0.21 -20.03
N GLU A 241 -14.79 -0.47 -19.76
CA GLU A 241 -14.32 -1.82 -19.42
C GLU A 241 -14.87 -2.21 -18.05
N LYS A 242 -15.67 -3.28 -18.01
CA LYS A 242 -16.15 -3.80 -16.72
C LYS A 242 -15.04 -4.54 -16.03
N LEU A 243 -14.72 -4.10 -14.83
CA LEU A 243 -13.77 -4.80 -13.97
C LEU A 243 -14.35 -6.16 -13.57
N ASN A 244 -13.58 -7.18 -13.77
CA ASN A 244 -13.86 -8.53 -13.32
C ASN A 244 -12.61 -9.10 -12.65
N SER A 245 -12.73 -10.25 -12.01
CA SER A 245 -11.61 -10.90 -11.30
C SER A 245 -10.35 -11.15 -12.14
N ARG A 246 -10.44 -11.08 -13.48
CA ARG A 246 -9.31 -11.22 -14.41
C ARG A 246 -8.70 -9.90 -14.83
N SER A 247 -9.38 -8.78 -14.58
CA SER A 247 -8.86 -7.46 -14.95
C SER A 247 -7.57 -7.18 -14.17
N SER A 248 -6.59 -6.62 -14.86
CA SER A 248 -5.29 -6.23 -14.29
C SER A 248 -4.89 -4.81 -14.67
N CYS A 249 -5.89 -3.97 -15.00
CA CYS A 249 -5.72 -2.58 -15.32
C CYS A 249 -6.11 -1.72 -14.13
N TYR A 250 -5.58 -0.49 -14.07
CA TYR A 250 -6.00 0.49 -13.08
C TYR A 250 -7.29 1.17 -13.51
N GLU A 251 -8.33 1.03 -12.71
CA GLU A 251 -9.51 1.89 -12.81
C GLU A 251 -9.19 3.23 -12.13
N LYS A 252 -9.48 4.33 -12.82
CA LYS A 252 -9.11 5.66 -12.35
C LYS A 252 -10.30 6.52 -12.06
N ALA A 253 -10.19 7.32 -11.00
CA ALA A 253 -11.04 8.44 -10.70
C ALA A 253 -10.15 9.68 -10.55
N GLU A 254 -10.39 10.72 -11.36
CA GLU A 254 -9.57 11.92 -11.36
C GLU A 254 -10.08 12.99 -10.39
N THR A 255 -11.31 12.84 -9.92
CA THR A 255 -11.96 13.72 -8.98
C THR A 255 -12.65 12.93 -7.87
N ALA A 256 -12.93 13.55 -6.75
CA ALA A 256 -13.67 12.93 -5.68
C ALA A 256 -15.09 12.55 -6.09
N GLU A 257 -15.74 13.37 -6.95
CA GLU A 257 -17.05 13.07 -7.48
C GLU A 257 -17.06 11.80 -8.36
N GLU A 258 -16.03 11.65 -9.20
CA GLU A 258 -15.87 10.44 -10.00
C GLU A 258 -15.58 9.21 -9.14
N LEU A 259 -14.76 9.35 -8.10
CA LEU A 259 -14.50 8.29 -7.12
C LEU A 259 -15.81 7.80 -6.51
N PHE A 260 -16.62 8.70 -5.94
CA PHE A 260 -17.87 8.34 -5.29
C PHE A 260 -18.85 7.67 -6.27
N ARG A 261 -18.99 8.20 -7.50
CA ARG A 261 -19.82 7.58 -8.52
C ARG A 261 -19.37 6.14 -8.82
N LYS A 262 -18.08 5.89 -8.93
CA LYS A 262 -17.54 4.53 -9.17
C LYS A 262 -17.74 3.60 -7.97
N LEU A 263 -17.62 4.10 -6.74
CA LEU A 263 -17.93 3.33 -5.54
C LEU A 263 -19.41 2.92 -5.50
N GLU A 264 -20.32 3.83 -5.88
CA GLU A 264 -21.75 3.51 -6.03
C GLU A 264 -21.99 2.44 -7.10
N GLU A 265 -21.31 2.52 -8.26
CA GLU A 265 -21.40 1.52 -9.34
C GLU A 265 -20.90 0.14 -8.93
N LEU A 266 -19.91 0.07 -8.05
CA LEU A 266 -19.43 -1.19 -7.46
C LEU A 266 -20.43 -1.80 -6.48
N ASN A 267 -21.37 -1.00 -5.95
CA ASN A 267 -22.40 -1.40 -4.97
C ASN A 267 -21.81 -2.15 -3.76
N LEU A 268 -20.69 -1.64 -3.24
CA LEU A 268 -20.00 -2.18 -2.06
C LEU A 268 -20.35 -1.35 -0.83
N ASP A 269 -20.46 -2.02 0.31
CA ASP A 269 -20.54 -1.35 1.61
C ASP A 269 -19.17 -0.76 1.95
N THR A 270 -19.01 0.55 1.78
CA THR A 270 -17.74 1.25 2.00
C THR A 270 -17.88 2.40 2.98
N LEU A 271 -16.83 2.63 3.76
CA LEU A 271 -16.60 3.84 4.55
C LEU A 271 -15.50 4.65 3.87
N VAL A 272 -15.75 5.94 3.62
CA VAL A 272 -14.77 6.85 3.05
C VAL A 272 -14.37 7.91 4.07
N ILE A 273 -13.05 7.97 4.38
CA ILE A 273 -12.48 8.90 5.35
C ILE A 273 -11.54 9.87 4.64
N PRO A 274 -11.95 11.12 4.36
CA PRO A 274 -11.07 12.14 3.83
C PRO A 274 -10.02 12.56 4.86
N HIS A 275 -8.79 12.76 4.40
CA HIS A 275 -7.69 13.24 5.25
C HIS A 275 -6.64 14.00 4.43
N GLY A 276 -5.54 14.45 5.08
CA GLY A 276 -4.47 15.18 4.42
C GLY A 276 -4.89 16.55 3.90
N SER A 277 -5.88 17.18 4.55
CA SER A 277 -6.47 18.45 4.12
C SER A 277 -5.83 19.69 4.75
N ALA A 278 -4.80 19.52 5.60
CA ALA A 278 -4.11 20.64 6.23
C ALA A 278 -3.17 21.35 5.25
N TRP A 279 -3.32 22.67 5.14
CA TRP A 279 -2.43 23.47 4.30
C TRP A 279 -0.98 23.40 4.76
N GLY A 280 -0.05 23.40 3.78
CA GLY A 280 1.39 23.41 4.05
C GLY A 280 2.02 22.05 4.31
N ASN A 281 1.24 20.98 4.37
CA ASN A 281 1.78 19.62 4.33
C ASN A 281 1.87 19.19 2.84
N VAL A 282 0.94 18.39 2.36
CA VAL A 282 0.85 18.04 0.93
C VAL A 282 -0.22 18.87 0.21
N THR A 283 -1.04 19.61 0.96
CA THR A 283 -2.14 20.43 0.46
C THR A 283 -1.66 21.86 0.17
N PRO A 284 -1.79 22.35 -1.07
CA PRO A 284 -1.45 23.74 -1.42
C PRO A 284 -2.28 24.74 -0.61
N PRO A 285 -1.71 25.88 -0.23
CA PRO A 285 -2.46 26.96 0.38
C PRO A 285 -3.66 27.41 -0.47
N LEU A 286 -4.76 27.75 0.17
CA LEU A 286 -6.01 28.17 -0.45
C LEU A 286 -6.74 27.10 -1.26
N THR A 287 -6.41 25.82 -1.09
CA THR A 287 -7.24 24.72 -1.58
C THR A 287 -8.59 24.74 -0.87
N SER A 288 -9.68 24.62 -1.62
CA SER A 288 -11.03 24.63 -1.06
C SER A 288 -11.35 23.31 -0.36
N TRP A 289 -11.95 23.38 0.82
CA TRP A 289 -12.50 22.22 1.51
C TRP A 289 -13.61 21.54 0.71
N ASP A 290 -14.43 22.34 -0.01
CA ASP A 290 -15.48 21.80 -0.88
C ASP A 290 -14.91 20.91 -1.97
N LEU A 291 -13.74 21.26 -2.51
CA LEU A 291 -13.05 20.47 -3.50
C LEU A 291 -12.57 19.13 -2.92
N GLN A 292 -12.00 19.16 -1.72
CA GLN A 292 -11.45 17.97 -1.05
C GLN A 292 -12.55 17.04 -0.54
N LEU A 293 -13.59 17.59 0.06
CA LEU A 293 -14.70 16.82 0.64
C LEU A 293 -15.77 16.46 -0.38
N SER A 294 -15.78 17.14 -1.53
CA SER A 294 -16.77 16.93 -2.60
C SER A 294 -18.21 16.97 -2.11
N GLN A 295 -18.58 18.03 -1.36
CA GLN A 295 -19.89 18.14 -0.68
C GLN A 295 -21.09 17.93 -1.60
N LYS A 296 -20.92 18.15 -2.90
CA LYS A 296 -21.98 17.89 -3.91
C LYS A 296 -22.20 16.40 -4.19
N ALA A 297 -21.22 15.55 -3.88
CA ALA A 297 -21.29 14.11 -4.09
C ALA A 297 -21.75 13.33 -2.84
N HIS A 298 -22.13 14.05 -1.78
CA HIS A 298 -22.70 13.43 -0.60
C HIS A 298 -24.12 12.93 -0.88
N ASN A 299 -24.20 11.74 -1.46
CA ASN A 299 -25.42 10.97 -1.39
C ASN A 299 -25.50 10.25 -0.05
N ALA A 300 -26.73 10.14 0.47
CA ALA A 300 -27.02 9.61 1.81
C ALA A 300 -26.59 8.13 2.05
N SER A 301 -26.08 7.46 1.03
CA SER A 301 -25.58 6.07 1.10
C SER A 301 -24.11 5.95 1.51
N LEU A 302 -23.33 7.04 1.44
CA LEU A 302 -21.95 7.03 1.89
C LEU A 302 -21.85 7.60 3.28
N SER A 303 -21.55 6.74 4.24
CA SER A 303 -21.37 7.15 5.63
C SER A 303 -20.06 7.91 5.77
N LEU A 304 -20.12 9.24 5.78
CA LEU A 304 -18.99 10.08 6.12
C LEU A 304 -18.92 10.25 7.63
N ILE A 305 -17.88 9.70 8.22
CA ILE A 305 -17.51 10.07 9.58
C ILE A 305 -16.64 11.33 9.48
N HIS A 306 -17.19 12.44 9.96
CA HIS A 306 -16.40 13.63 10.21
C HIS A 306 -15.67 13.41 11.55
N ILE A 307 -14.37 13.32 11.49
CA ILE A 307 -13.48 13.40 12.66
C ILE A 307 -13.03 14.83 12.82
#